data_d9957ef4ebdf0b8bc6cecb7f30022e53
#
_entry.id   d9957ef4ebdf0b8bc6cecb7f30022e53
#
_cell.length_a   1.000
_cell.length_b   1.000
_cell.length_c   1.000
_cell.angle_alpha   90.00
_cell.angle_beta   90.00
_cell.angle_gamma   90.00
#
_symmetry.space_group_name_H-M   'P 1'
#
loop_
_entity.id
_entity.type
_entity.pdbx_description
1 polymer ?
#
loop_
_entity_poly.entity_id
_entity_poly.type
_entity_poly.pdbx_seq_one_letter_code
_entity_poly.pdbx_strand_id
1 'polypeptide(L)'
;MPQTIPIDDYILDTLLRDLTGHDRKPAAFLVYLWLTGEQTRRRSPVSISYIELAQNTGLSRSSAQAAVRWLVRRKLLSPTKANATAVPVYTVQFPWRKRGLR
;
A
#
# COMPACT_ATOMS: atom_id res chain seq x y z
N MET A 1 -2.55 24.73 2.38
CA MET A 1 -2.03 24.46 1.04
C MET A 1 -1.84 22.96 0.83
N PRO A 2 -2.29 22.44 -0.29
CA PRO A 2 -2.02 21.02 -0.57
C PRO A 2 -0.54 20.81 -0.83
N GLN A 3 -0.08 19.63 -0.47
CA GLN A 3 1.30 19.22 -0.72
C GLN A 3 1.35 18.33 -1.94
N THR A 4 2.49 18.34 -2.61
CA THR A 4 2.73 17.44 -3.72
C THR A 4 3.43 16.20 -3.19
N ILE A 5 2.92 15.05 -3.55
CA ILE A 5 3.54 13.78 -3.15
C ILE A 5 4.02 13.09 -4.42
N PRO A 6 5.35 12.90 -4.56
CA PRO A 6 5.87 12.22 -5.74
C PRO A 6 5.58 10.72 -5.67
N ILE A 7 5.26 10.15 -6.82
CA ILE A 7 5.15 8.70 -6.97
C ILE A 7 5.94 8.29 -8.20
N ASP A 8 6.50 7.09 -8.15
CA ASP A 8 7.22 6.57 -9.30
C ASP A 8 6.25 6.31 -10.45
N ASP A 9 6.66 6.65 -11.66
CA ASP A 9 5.78 6.41 -12.81
C ASP A 9 5.47 4.93 -13.03
N TYR A 10 6.34 4.02 -12.56
CA TYR A 10 6.07 2.59 -12.59
C TYR A 10 4.72 2.25 -11.94
N ILE A 11 4.34 2.97 -10.90
CA ILE A 11 3.08 2.74 -10.19
C ILE A 11 1.90 2.97 -11.14
N LEU A 12 1.95 4.03 -11.94
CA LEU A 12 0.87 4.35 -12.86
C LEU A 12 0.97 3.58 -14.17
N ASP A 13 2.19 3.36 -14.66
CA ASP A 13 2.39 2.76 -15.98
C ASP A 13 2.28 1.24 -15.96
N THR A 14 2.64 0.61 -14.86
CA THR A 14 2.70 -0.85 -14.78
C THR A 14 1.83 -1.41 -13.66
N LEU A 15 2.05 -0.94 -12.43
CA LEU A 15 1.40 -1.54 -11.27
C LEU A 15 -0.11 -1.36 -11.29
N LEU A 16 -0.59 -0.22 -11.75
CA LEU A 16 -2.02 0.05 -11.85
C LEU A 16 -2.74 -1.03 -12.66
N ARG A 17 -2.28 -1.27 -13.87
CA ARG A 17 -2.95 -2.26 -14.71
C ARG A 17 -2.69 -3.69 -14.25
N ASP A 18 -1.53 -3.95 -13.63
CA ASP A 18 -1.25 -5.28 -13.10
C ASP A 18 -2.21 -5.64 -11.97
N LEU A 19 -2.38 -4.74 -11.01
CA LEU A 19 -3.25 -5.03 -9.87
C LEU A 19 -4.72 -4.98 -10.25
N THR A 20 -5.14 -4.00 -11.05
CA THR A 20 -6.55 -3.85 -11.38
C THR A 20 -7.01 -4.82 -12.46
N GLY A 21 -6.17 -5.04 -13.47
CA GLY A 21 -6.54 -5.85 -14.63
C GLY A 21 -6.08 -7.29 -14.52
N HIS A 22 -4.77 -7.50 -14.47
CA HIS A 22 -4.22 -8.85 -14.43
C HIS A 22 -4.64 -9.59 -13.17
N ASP A 23 -4.45 -8.98 -12.01
CA ASP A 23 -4.80 -9.60 -10.72
C ASP A 23 -6.28 -9.48 -10.40
N ARG A 24 -6.98 -8.56 -11.05
CA ARG A 24 -8.39 -8.26 -10.77
C ARG A 24 -8.58 -7.83 -9.31
N LYS A 25 -7.68 -7.02 -8.80
CA LYS A 25 -7.70 -6.53 -7.43
C LYS A 25 -7.59 -5.01 -7.40
N PRO A 26 -8.59 -4.28 -7.91
CA PRO A 26 -8.52 -2.82 -7.89
C PRO A 26 -8.40 -2.25 -6.48
N ALA A 27 -9.04 -2.89 -5.48
CA ALA A 27 -8.90 -2.43 -4.11
C ALA A 27 -7.46 -2.50 -3.63
N ALA A 28 -6.69 -3.50 -4.09
CA ALA A 28 -5.28 -3.60 -3.73
C ALA A 28 -4.50 -2.41 -4.25
N PHE A 29 -4.80 -1.95 -5.47
CA PHE A 29 -4.13 -0.78 -6.00
C PHE A 29 -4.46 0.47 -5.19
N LEU A 30 -5.73 0.64 -4.82
CA LEU A 30 -6.15 1.80 -4.03
C LEU A 30 -5.43 1.84 -2.67
N VAL A 31 -5.34 0.69 -2.01
CA VAL A 31 -4.65 0.60 -0.73
C VAL A 31 -3.16 0.88 -0.90
N TYR A 32 -2.55 0.31 -1.94
CA TYR A 32 -1.13 0.53 -2.20
C TYR A 32 -0.85 2.01 -2.44
N LEU A 33 -1.67 2.65 -3.27
CA LEU A 33 -1.48 4.06 -3.58
C LEU A 33 -1.60 4.94 -2.34
N TRP A 34 -2.63 4.68 -1.53
CA TRP A 34 -2.83 5.48 -0.32
C TRP A 34 -1.69 5.30 0.67
N LEU A 35 -1.28 4.04 0.90
CA LEU A 35 -0.17 3.77 1.82
C LEU A 35 1.14 4.36 1.32
N THR A 36 1.36 4.32 0.01
CA THR A 36 2.55 4.93 -0.60
C THR A 36 2.59 6.43 -0.29
N GLY A 37 1.46 7.10 -0.46
CA GLY A 37 1.35 8.53 -0.16
C GLY A 37 1.61 8.81 1.31
N GLU A 38 1.04 8.00 2.20
CA GLU A 38 1.21 8.22 3.64
C GLU A 38 2.64 7.94 4.09
N GLN A 39 3.24 6.86 3.60
CA GLN A 39 4.63 6.56 3.94
C GLN A 39 5.57 7.67 3.46
N THR A 40 5.34 8.18 2.27
CA THR A 40 6.13 9.26 1.71
C THR A 40 5.97 10.54 2.54
N ARG A 41 4.72 10.86 2.88
CA ARG A 41 4.41 12.07 3.65
C ARG A 41 5.03 12.03 5.05
N ARG A 42 4.91 10.88 5.71
CA ARG A 42 5.42 10.71 7.08
C ARG A 42 6.90 10.38 7.13
N ARG A 43 7.46 9.94 6.03
CA ARG A 43 8.85 9.45 5.96
C ARG A 43 9.09 8.29 6.93
N SER A 44 8.08 7.46 7.09
CA SER A 44 8.15 6.30 7.99
C SER A 44 7.05 5.31 7.62
N PRO A 45 7.19 4.06 8.06
CA PRO A 45 6.12 3.07 7.89
C PRO A 45 4.83 3.55 8.54
N VAL A 46 3.71 3.01 8.08
CA VAL A 46 2.38 3.49 8.47
C VAL A 46 1.73 2.50 9.43
N SER A 47 1.40 2.98 10.63
CA SER A 47 0.66 2.19 11.62
C SER A 47 -0.83 2.50 11.44
N ILE A 48 -1.61 1.49 11.08
CA ILE A 48 -3.04 1.72 10.79
C ILE A 48 -3.83 0.43 10.92
N SER A 49 -5.04 0.54 11.47
CA SER A 49 -5.96 -0.59 11.55
C SER A 49 -6.72 -0.75 10.23
N TYR A 50 -7.37 -1.91 10.03
CA TYR A 50 -8.18 -2.12 8.83
C TYR A 50 -9.36 -1.14 8.77
N ILE A 51 -9.94 -0.82 9.92
CA ILE A 51 -11.05 0.14 9.96
C ILE A 51 -10.62 1.50 9.47
N GLU A 52 -9.48 1.98 9.97
CA GLU A 52 -8.94 3.27 9.55
C GLU A 52 -8.54 3.27 8.08
N LEU A 53 -7.92 2.17 7.64
CA LEU A 53 -7.53 2.03 6.25
C LEU A 53 -8.75 2.08 5.33
N ALA A 54 -9.81 1.38 5.72
CA ALA A 54 -11.07 1.39 4.97
C ALA A 54 -11.65 2.80 4.87
N GLN A 55 -11.66 3.52 6.00
CA GLN A 55 -12.19 4.89 6.02
C GLN A 55 -11.40 5.82 5.10
N ASN A 56 -10.09 5.67 5.07
CA ASN A 56 -9.25 6.56 4.28
C ASN A 56 -9.23 6.22 2.79
N THR A 57 -9.56 4.99 2.43
CA THR A 57 -9.55 4.58 1.01
C THR A 57 -10.95 4.52 0.41
N GLY A 58 -11.98 4.64 1.25
CA GLY A 58 -13.36 4.51 0.76
C GLY A 58 -13.78 3.06 0.52
N LEU A 59 -13.03 2.10 1.03
CA LEU A 59 -13.34 0.68 0.89
C LEU A 59 -14.07 0.17 2.12
N SER A 60 -14.69 -1.01 2.00
CA SER A 60 -15.19 -1.71 3.17
C SER A 60 -14.01 -2.28 3.95
N ARG A 61 -14.25 -2.59 5.23
CA ARG A 61 -13.21 -3.19 6.05
C ARG A 61 -12.71 -4.50 5.46
N SER A 62 -13.63 -5.35 4.98
CA SER A 62 -13.24 -6.63 4.41
C SER A 62 -12.46 -6.46 3.11
N SER A 63 -12.81 -5.48 2.29
CA SER A 63 -12.06 -5.20 1.07
C SER A 63 -10.65 -4.68 1.38
N ALA A 64 -10.54 -3.81 2.39
CA ALA A 64 -9.23 -3.31 2.80
C ALA A 64 -8.37 -4.46 3.34
N GLN A 65 -8.95 -5.34 4.13
CA GLN A 65 -8.22 -6.49 4.67
C GLN A 65 -7.75 -7.42 3.55
N ALA A 66 -8.63 -7.72 2.59
CA ALA A 66 -8.26 -8.58 1.47
C ALA A 66 -7.18 -7.92 0.61
N ALA A 67 -7.27 -6.61 0.42
CA ALA A 67 -6.27 -5.87 -0.34
C ALA A 67 -4.90 -5.96 0.31
N VAL A 68 -4.84 -5.79 1.63
CA VAL A 68 -3.57 -5.89 2.36
C VAL A 68 -2.97 -7.28 2.22
N ARG A 69 -3.80 -8.32 2.37
CA ARG A 69 -3.31 -9.70 2.22
C ARG A 69 -2.73 -9.93 0.84
N TRP A 70 -3.39 -9.42 -0.18
CA TRP A 70 -2.91 -9.56 -1.55
C TRP A 70 -1.59 -8.85 -1.76
N LEU A 71 -1.48 -7.62 -1.25
CA LEU A 71 -0.24 -6.85 -1.39
C LEU A 71 0.93 -7.51 -0.67
N VAL A 72 0.67 -8.11 0.50
CA VAL A 72 1.71 -8.85 1.22
C VAL A 72 2.15 -10.05 0.41
N ARG A 73 1.21 -10.77 -0.18
CA ARG A 73 1.51 -11.93 -1.04
C ARG A 73 2.35 -11.51 -2.25
N ARG A 74 2.04 -10.36 -2.82
CA ARG A 74 2.76 -9.81 -3.97
C ARG A 74 4.08 -9.14 -3.56
N LYS A 75 4.40 -9.14 -2.27
CA LYS A 75 5.62 -8.55 -1.71
C LYS A 75 5.69 -7.04 -1.96
N LEU A 76 4.54 -6.40 -2.00
CA LEU A 76 4.42 -4.96 -2.14
C LEU A 76 4.21 -4.27 -0.80
N LEU A 77 3.88 -5.03 0.25
CA LEU A 77 3.77 -4.55 1.62
C LEU A 77 4.46 -5.53 2.55
N SER A 78 5.10 -4.99 3.58
CA SER A 78 5.68 -5.79 4.65
C SER A 78 5.04 -5.37 5.98
N PRO A 79 4.22 -6.23 6.59
CA PRO A 79 3.61 -5.91 7.87
C PRO A 79 4.51 -6.33 9.03
N THR A 80 4.49 -5.56 10.11
CA THR A 80 5.10 -5.95 11.38
C THR A 80 4.13 -5.65 12.49
N LYS A 81 4.17 -6.44 13.55
CA LYS A 81 3.35 -6.25 14.74
C LYS A 81 4.22 -6.54 15.96
N ALA A 82 4.05 -5.72 16.99
CA ALA A 82 4.76 -5.94 18.25
C ALA A 82 4.24 -7.19 18.99
N ASN A 83 2.93 -7.47 18.81
CA ASN A 83 2.30 -8.66 19.40
C ASN A 83 0.99 -8.91 18.67
N ALA A 84 0.27 -9.96 19.08
CA ALA A 84 -0.95 -10.40 18.36
C ALA A 84 -2.07 -9.35 18.35
N THR A 85 -2.13 -8.50 19.36
CA THR A 85 -3.19 -7.51 19.49
C THR A 85 -2.77 -6.11 19.06
N ALA A 86 -1.50 -5.92 18.73
CA ALA A 86 -1.01 -4.60 18.33
C ALA A 86 -1.55 -4.22 16.94
N VAL A 87 -1.69 -2.91 16.73
CA VAL A 87 -2.01 -2.39 15.41
C VAL A 87 -0.81 -2.65 14.49
N PRO A 88 -1.01 -3.23 13.31
CA PRO A 88 0.11 -3.52 12.43
C PRO A 88 0.74 -2.25 11.88
N VAL A 89 2.02 -2.34 11.57
CA VAL A 89 2.78 -1.29 10.91
C VAL A 89 3.16 -1.81 9.54
N TYR A 90 2.83 -1.05 8.50
CA TYR A 90 3.07 -1.45 7.12
C TYR A 90 4.20 -0.65 6.51
N THR A 91 5.15 -1.36 5.90
CA THR A 91 6.19 -0.75 5.09
C THR A 91 5.88 -1.04 3.62
N VAL A 92 5.69 0.01 2.85
CA VAL A 92 5.46 -0.13 1.41
C VAL A 92 6.77 -0.47 0.74
N GLN A 93 6.73 -1.48 -0.13
CA GLN A 93 7.92 -1.92 -0.87
C GLN A 93 7.85 -1.40 -2.30
N PHE A 94 9.02 -1.13 -2.86
CA PHE A 94 9.16 -0.63 -4.22
C PHE A 94 10.17 -1.54 -4.93
N PRO A 95 9.76 -2.78 -5.28
CA PRO A 95 10.72 -3.77 -5.78
C PRO A 95 11.49 -3.34 -7.02
N TRP A 96 10.87 -2.51 -7.87
CA TRP A 96 11.52 -2.03 -9.08
C TRP A 96 12.69 -1.10 -8.80
N ARG A 97 12.72 -0.48 -7.63
CA ARG A 97 13.80 0.45 -7.28
C ARG A 97 15.12 -0.26 -7.01
N LYS A 98 15.07 -1.54 -6.66
CA LYS A 98 16.27 -2.27 -6.35
C LYS A 98 17.25 -2.31 -7.52
N ARG A 99 16.70 -2.38 -8.72
CA ARG A 99 17.54 -2.45 -9.89
C ARG A 99 18.24 -1.16 -10.19
N GLY A 100 17.64 -0.07 -9.79
CA GLY A 100 18.20 1.24 -10.05
C GLY A 100 19.40 1.56 -9.21
N LEU A 101 19.68 0.71 -8.24
CA LEU A 101 20.81 0.96 -7.37
C LEU A 101 22.13 0.64 -7.97
N ARG A 102 22.08 0.06 -9.11
CA ARG A 102 23.26 -0.29 -9.68
C ARG A 102 23.81 0.56 -10.46
#